data_d2a3c90d189a1780a48f8465e73a6f5e
#
_entry.id   d2a3c90d189a1780a48f8465e73a6f5e
#
_cell.length_a   1.000
_cell.length_b   1.000
_cell.length_c   1.000
_cell.angle_alpha   90.00
_cell.angle_beta   90.00
_cell.angle_gamma   90.00
#
_symmetry.space_group_name_H-M   'P 1'
#
loop_
_entity.id
_entity.type
_entity.pdbx_description
1 polymer ?
#
loop_
_entity_poly.entity_id
_entity_poly.type
_entity_poly.pdbx_seq_one_letter_code
_entity_poly.pdbx_strand_id
1 'polypeptide(L)'
;KSKNFDQSYIYSDSIRLFLILKFSGIKKIFHYRFFSKKGKNFYKTAKRFTEKILNININHESKIFNKNEKVIKAKEKFNISDKNVNIVCGISASGPTKRWDIKNYIQLFEKMNKKKPCKFFLAGGPADQELINQVLNSSIGKSCISFSKMTIEDTLPIIAACKICVSNDTGFAYI
;
A
#
# COMPACT_ATOMS: atom_id res chain seq x y z
N LYS A 1 20.15 24.38 -1.22
CA LYS A 1 19.60 25.19 -2.33
C LYS A 1 18.09 25.25 -2.13
N SER A 2 17.51 26.45 -1.90
CA SER A 2 16.05 26.61 -1.89
C SER A 2 15.54 26.36 -3.29
N LYS A 3 14.55 25.45 -3.42
CA LYS A 3 13.87 25.25 -4.69
C LYS A 3 12.73 26.25 -4.78
N ASN A 4 12.72 27.08 -5.79
CA ASN A 4 11.62 27.98 -6.07
C ASN A 4 10.53 27.19 -6.83
N PHE A 5 9.32 27.14 -6.26
CA PHE A 5 8.17 26.54 -6.91
C PHE A 5 7.23 27.64 -7.40
N ASP A 6 6.81 27.56 -8.65
CA ASP A 6 5.85 28.50 -9.24
C ASP A 6 4.40 28.14 -8.94
N GLN A 7 4.13 26.85 -8.74
CA GLN A 7 2.78 26.33 -8.54
C GLN A 7 2.74 25.25 -7.47
N SER A 8 1.62 25.16 -6.76
CA SER A 8 1.34 24.10 -5.79
C SER A 8 -0.07 23.53 -5.95
N TYR A 9 -0.19 22.23 -5.81
CA TYR A 9 -1.45 21.48 -5.87
C TYR A 9 -1.67 20.78 -4.54
N ILE A 10 -2.69 21.18 -3.78
CA ILE A 10 -2.97 20.67 -2.44
C ILE A 10 -4.15 19.69 -2.52
N TYR A 11 -3.89 18.40 -2.39
CA TYR A 11 -4.89 17.33 -2.32
C TYR A 11 -5.31 17.04 -0.87
N SER A 12 -5.57 18.10 -0.11
CA SER A 12 -5.97 18.03 1.30
C SER A 12 -6.92 19.16 1.62
N ASP A 13 -7.85 18.97 2.55
CA ASP A 13 -8.75 20.02 3.05
C ASP A 13 -8.06 20.98 4.05
N SER A 14 -6.76 20.81 4.31
CA SER A 14 -6.01 21.56 5.30
C SER A 14 -5.78 23.01 4.90
N ILE A 15 -6.48 23.92 5.58
CA ILE A 15 -6.23 25.39 5.46
C ILE A 15 -4.81 25.74 5.90
N ARG A 16 -4.28 25.02 6.89
CA ARG A 16 -2.91 25.23 7.39
C ARG A 16 -1.88 25.06 6.28
N LEU A 17 -1.98 24.00 5.48
CA LEU A 17 -1.08 23.79 4.34
C LEU A 17 -1.22 24.90 3.30
N PHE A 18 -2.44 25.35 3.01
CA PHE A 18 -2.68 26.48 2.10
C PHE A 18 -1.99 27.74 2.58
N LEU A 19 -2.13 28.09 3.86
CA LEU A 19 -1.49 29.29 4.44
C LEU A 19 0.02 29.20 4.41
N ILE A 20 0.61 28.07 4.78
CA ILE A 20 2.06 27.84 4.73
C ILE A 20 2.59 28.09 3.30
N LEU A 21 1.94 27.51 2.29
CA LEU A 21 2.36 27.67 0.90
C LEU A 21 2.15 29.10 0.39
N LYS A 22 1.09 29.78 0.83
CA LYS A 22 0.86 31.19 0.49
C LYS A 22 1.94 32.10 1.05
N PHE A 23 2.35 31.87 2.30
CA PHE A 23 3.42 32.67 2.92
C PHE A 23 4.83 32.29 2.44
N SER A 24 5.00 31.12 1.80
CA SER A 24 6.29 30.74 1.18
C SER A 24 6.55 31.39 -0.19
N GLY A 25 5.67 32.28 -0.65
CA GLY A 25 5.86 33.03 -1.89
C GLY A 25 5.42 32.31 -3.17
N ILE A 26 4.73 31.17 -3.07
CA ILE A 26 4.21 30.46 -4.25
C ILE A 26 3.08 31.26 -4.89
N LYS A 27 3.22 31.60 -6.16
CA LYS A 27 2.30 32.49 -6.88
C LYS A 27 0.96 31.84 -7.21
N LYS A 28 0.96 30.55 -7.57
CA LYS A 28 -0.24 29.82 -7.97
C LYS A 28 -0.47 28.63 -7.04
N ILE A 29 -1.55 28.68 -6.25
CA ILE A 29 -1.92 27.63 -5.31
C ILE A 29 -3.31 27.12 -5.67
N PHE A 30 -3.39 25.86 -6.05
CA PHE A 30 -4.63 25.16 -6.31
C PHE A 30 -4.98 24.29 -5.11
N HIS A 31 -6.15 24.51 -4.50
CA HIS A 31 -6.53 23.84 -3.26
C HIS A 31 -7.78 22.99 -3.46
N TYR A 32 -7.66 21.72 -3.18
CA TYR A 32 -8.67 20.69 -3.30
C TYR A 32 -9.99 21.04 -2.58
N ARG A 33 -9.93 21.73 -1.43
CA ARG A 33 -11.09 22.11 -0.63
C ARG A 33 -12.14 22.89 -1.44
N PHE A 34 -11.72 23.69 -2.40
CA PHE A 34 -12.66 24.43 -3.26
C PHE A 34 -13.43 23.54 -4.24
N PHE A 35 -13.05 22.27 -4.35
CA PHE A 35 -13.66 21.28 -5.22
C PHE A 35 -14.36 20.17 -4.43
N SER A 36 -14.07 20.03 -3.13
CA SER A 36 -14.64 19.00 -2.29
C SER A 36 -16.01 19.45 -1.74
N LYS A 37 -17.05 18.63 -1.99
CA LYS A 37 -18.30 18.74 -1.25
C LYS A 37 -18.32 17.64 -0.19
N LYS A 38 -18.74 17.95 1.05
CA LYS A 38 -18.88 16.96 2.15
C LYS A 38 -19.58 15.69 1.66
N GLY A 39 -19.04 14.52 2.00
CA GLY A 39 -19.62 13.21 1.68
C GLY A 39 -19.29 12.64 0.30
N LYS A 40 -18.42 13.27 -0.50
CA LYS A 40 -17.99 12.71 -1.79
C LYS A 40 -16.77 11.81 -1.64
N ASN A 41 -16.73 10.77 -2.47
CA ASN A 41 -15.59 9.88 -2.59
C ASN A 41 -14.33 10.68 -2.93
N PHE A 42 -13.27 10.52 -2.11
CA PHE A 42 -12.00 11.24 -2.25
C PHE A 42 -11.40 11.08 -3.65
N TYR A 43 -11.34 9.86 -4.17
CA TYR A 43 -10.82 9.56 -5.50
C TYR A 43 -11.52 10.35 -6.60
N LYS A 44 -12.86 10.32 -6.63
CA LYS A 44 -13.66 11.05 -7.65
C LYS A 44 -13.45 12.56 -7.58
N THR A 45 -13.25 13.08 -6.38
CA THR A 45 -13.01 14.52 -6.20
C THR A 45 -11.58 14.89 -6.58
N ALA A 46 -10.58 14.08 -6.22
CA ALA A 46 -9.20 14.26 -6.64
C ALA A 46 -9.06 14.19 -8.17
N LYS A 47 -9.73 13.23 -8.81
CA LYS A 47 -9.78 13.10 -10.27
C LYS A 47 -10.31 14.40 -10.91
N ARG A 48 -11.49 14.88 -10.50
CA ARG A 48 -12.09 16.11 -11.03
C ARG A 48 -11.23 17.35 -10.80
N PHE A 49 -10.60 17.44 -9.63
CA PHE A 49 -9.67 18.50 -9.31
C PHE A 49 -8.50 18.52 -10.28
N THR A 50 -7.88 17.37 -10.51
CA THR A 50 -6.75 17.21 -11.43
C THR A 50 -7.16 17.52 -12.87
N GLU A 51 -8.26 16.94 -13.35
CA GLU A 51 -8.79 17.15 -14.70
C GLU A 51 -9.03 18.64 -14.98
N LYS A 52 -9.68 19.33 -14.03
CA LYS A 52 -10.02 20.75 -14.21
C LYS A 52 -8.79 21.64 -14.23
N ILE A 53 -7.79 21.39 -13.37
CA ILE A 53 -6.62 22.27 -13.24
C ILE A 53 -5.62 22.04 -14.35
N LEU A 54 -5.41 20.78 -14.74
CA LEU A 54 -4.45 20.44 -15.80
C LEU A 54 -5.08 20.43 -17.20
N ASN A 55 -6.39 20.65 -17.29
CA ASN A 55 -7.15 20.56 -18.54
C ASN A 55 -6.91 19.25 -19.28
N ILE A 56 -7.01 18.14 -18.54
CA ILE A 56 -6.81 16.77 -19.04
C ILE A 56 -8.04 15.93 -18.72
N ASN A 57 -8.21 14.81 -19.44
CA ASN A 57 -9.21 13.79 -19.12
C ASN A 57 -8.50 12.53 -18.63
N ILE A 58 -8.84 12.07 -17.42
CA ILE A 58 -8.26 10.89 -16.79
C ILE A 58 -9.20 9.72 -17.01
N ASN A 59 -8.88 8.86 -17.97
CA ASN A 59 -9.71 7.69 -18.33
C ASN A 59 -9.19 6.40 -17.69
N HIS A 60 -8.11 6.48 -16.89
CA HIS A 60 -7.47 5.31 -16.30
C HIS A 60 -7.64 5.29 -14.79
N GLU A 61 -7.78 4.08 -14.26
CA GLU A 61 -7.67 3.82 -12.82
C GLU A 61 -6.19 3.88 -12.38
N SER A 62 -5.97 4.17 -11.09
CA SER A 62 -4.64 4.08 -10.51
C SER A 62 -4.12 2.65 -10.64
N LYS A 63 -2.97 2.45 -11.26
CA LYS A 63 -2.38 1.13 -11.49
C LYS A 63 -0.88 1.17 -11.27
N ILE A 64 -0.36 0.17 -10.59
CA ILE A 64 1.08 -0.05 -10.46
C ILE A 64 1.51 -0.97 -11.59
N PHE A 65 2.49 -0.52 -12.38
CA PHE A 65 3.04 -1.30 -13.49
C PHE A 65 4.28 -2.06 -13.02
N ASN A 66 4.25 -3.38 -13.19
CA ASN A 66 5.41 -4.24 -13.01
C ASN A 66 5.91 -4.73 -14.37
N LYS A 67 7.23 -4.75 -14.55
CA LYS A 67 7.82 -5.43 -15.72
C LYS A 67 7.63 -6.94 -15.57
N ASN A 68 7.12 -7.60 -16.61
CA ASN A 68 6.86 -9.05 -16.58
C ASN A 68 8.10 -9.86 -16.17
N GLU A 69 9.30 -9.47 -16.62
CA GLU A 69 10.56 -10.11 -16.23
C GLU A 69 10.80 -10.07 -14.71
N LYS A 70 10.48 -8.94 -14.05
CA LYS A 70 10.61 -8.83 -12.58
C LYS A 70 9.63 -9.78 -11.87
N VAL A 71 8.42 -9.93 -12.40
CA VAL A 71 7.41 -10.86 -11.83
C VAL A 71 7.84 -12.31 -12.00
N ILE A 72 8.39 -12.69 -13.17
CA ILE A 72 8.92 -14.03 -13.44
C ILE A 72 10.07 -14.34 -12.46
N LYS A 73 11.07 -13.45 -12.36
CA LYS A 73 12.18 -13.60 -11.42
C LYS A 73 11.71 -13.71 -9.96
N ALA A 74 10.68 -12.95 -9.57
CA ALA A 74 10.11 -13.06 -8.24
C ALA A 74 9.45 -14.43 -8.01
N LYS A 75 8.71 -14.95 -9.01
CA LYS A 75 8.10 -16.28 -8.93
C LYS A 75 9.16 -17.37 -8.75
N GLU A 76 10.25 -17.32 -9.49
CA GLU A 76 11.36 -18.26 -9.38
C GLU A 76 12.05 -18.15 -8.02
N LYS A 77 12.50 -16.94 -7.65
CA LYS A 77 13.24 -16.68 -6.40
C LYS A 77 12.48 -17.12 -5.16
N PHE A 78 11.17 -16.87 -5.12
CA PHE A 78 10.32 -17.17 -3.96
C PHE A 78 9.50 -18.46 -4.14
N ASN A 79 9.75 -19.21 -5.21
CA ASN A 79 9.04 -20.44 -5.52
C ASN A 79 7.50 -20.24 -5.47
N ILE A 80 7.02 -19.19 -6.15
CA ILE A 80 5.60 -18.85 -6.27
C ILE A 80 5.03 -19.65 -7.44
N SER A 81 4.18 -20.62 -7.14
CA SER A 81 3.58 -21.48 -8.15
C SER A 81 2.09 -21.67 -7.92
N ASP A 82 1.35 -22.13 -8.90
CA ASP A 82 -0.08 -22.43 -8.78
C ASP A 82 -0.38 -23.66 -7.91
N LYS A 83 0.63 -24.42 -7.50
CA LYS A 83 0.50 -25.53 -6.55
C LYS A 83 0.11 -25.05 -5.16
N ASN A 84 0.55 -23.84 -4.79
CA ASN A 84 0.25 -23.19 -3.52
C ASN A 84 -0.68 -22.00 -3.72
N VAL A 85 -1.46 -21.66 -2.68
CA VAL A 85 -2.12 -20.35 -2.62
C VAL A 85 -1.14 -19.34 -2.10
N ASN A 86 -0.78 -18.36 -2.93
CA ASN A 86 0.18 -17.30 -2.59
C ASN A 86 -0.59 -16.06 -2.12
N ILE A 87 -0.32 -15.60 -0.90
CA ILE A 87 -1.13 -14.61 -0.18
C ILE A 87 -0.22 -13.50 0.36
N VAL A 88 -0.53 -12.26 0.04
CA VAL A 88 0.09 -11.10 0.70
C VAL A 88 -0.68 -10.78 1.97
N CYS A 89 0.03 -10.57 3.06
CA CYS A 89 -0.56 -10.35 4.37
C CYS A 89 -0.07 -9.03 4.97
N GLY A 90 -0.90 -7.97 4.92
CA GLY A 90 -0.61 -6.67 5.51
C GLY A 90 -0.91 -6.68 7.02
N ILE A 91 0.03 -7.19 7.82
CA ILE A 91 -0.14 -7.33 9.28
C ILE A 91 0.13 -6.04 10.06
N SER A 92 0.73 -5.03 9.40
CA SER A 92 0.99 -3.71 9.93
C SER A 92 -0.25 -2.81 9.88
N ALA A 93 -0.28 -1.75 10.71
CA ALA A 93 -1.22 -0.64 10.59
C ALA A 93 -0.67 0.61 11.28
N SER A 94 -1.18 1.78 10.89
CA SER A 94 -0.75 3.09 11.41
C SER A 94 -1.09 3.34 12.89
N GLY A 95 -1.88 2.47 13.52
CA GLY A 95 -2.25 2.58 14.92
C GLY A 95 -2.80 1.27 15.49
N PRO A 96 -2.75 1.08 16.82
CA PRO A 96 -3.14 -0.15 17.47
C PRO A 96 -4.63 -0.50 17.26
N THR A 97 -5.50 0.48 17.18
CA THR A 97 -6.94 0.30 16.95
C THR A 97 -7.29 -0.20 15.55
N LYS A 98 -6.34 -0.11 14.60
CA LYS A 98 -6.49 -0.59 13.23
C LYS A 98 -5.81 -1.93 12.99
N ARG A 99 -5.19 -2.50 14.02
CA ARG A 99 -4.48 -3.78 13.93
C ARG A 99 -5.41 -4.92 14.34
N TRP A 100 -5.56 -5.89 13.49
CA TRP A 100 -6.09 -7.17 13.91
C TRP A 100 -5.03 -7.92 14.70
N ASP A 101 -5.41 -8.58 15.80
CA ASP A 101 -4.46 -9.26 16.69
C ASP A 101 -3.65 -10.29 15.89
N ILE A 102 -2.33 -10.33 16.13
CA ILE A 102 -1.41 -11.22 15.43
C ILE A 102 -1.75 -12.70 15.65
N LYS A 103 -2.29 -13.05 16.83
CA LYS A 103 -2.76 -14.40 17.14
C LYS A 103 -3.87 -14.84 16.19
N ASN A 104 -4.75 -13.93 15.82
CA ASN A 104 -5.83 -14.20 14.87
C ASN A 104 -5.29 -14.42 13.45
N TYR A 105 -4.24 -13.66 13.04
CA TYR A 105 -3.56 -13.91 11.78
C TYR A 105 -2.94 -15.31 11.76
N ILE A 106 -2.22 -15.70 12.82
CA ILE A 106 -1.61 -17.03 12.93
C ILE A 106 -2.69 -18.12 12.79
N GLN A 107 -3.79 -18.01 13.55
CA GLN A 107 -4.91 -18.96 13.46
C GLN A 107 -5.55 -19.02 12.06
N LEU A 108 -5.70 -17.85 11.41
CA LEU A 108 -6.21 -17.79 10.04
C LEU A 108 -5.28 -18.53 9.09
N PHE A 109 -3.98 -18.26 9.16
CA PHE A 109 -2.97 -18.88 8.30
C PHE A 109 -2.92 -20.39 8.49
N GLU A 110 -2.97 -20.87 9.73
CA GLU A 110 -3.07 -22.31 10.04
C GLU A 110 -4.31 -22.95 9.44
N LYS A 111 -5.48 -22.31 9.61
CA LYS A 111 -6.75 -22.81 9.04
C LYS A 111 -6.70 -22.86 7.51
N MET A 112 -6.12 -21.83 6.88
CA MET A 112 -5.98 -21.79 5.42
C MET A 112 -5.03 -22.88 4.93
N ASN A 113 -3.86 -23.01 5.57
CA ASN A 113 -2.84 -23.98 5.17
C ASN A 113 -3.28 -25.44 5.37
N LYS A 114 -4.16 -25.72 6.36
CA LYS A 114 -4.80 -27.03 6.53
C LYS A 114 -5.72 -27.41 5.38
N LYS A 115 -6.39 -26.44 4.77
CA LYS A 115 -7.30 -26.68 3.63
C LYS A 115 -6.57 -26.84 2.31
N LYS A 116 -5.54 -26.03 2.08
CA LYS A 116 -4.72 -26.06 0.86
C LYS A 116 -3.34 -25.49 1.18
N PRO A 117 -2.26 -26.07 0.67
CA PRO A 117 -0.92 -25.50 0.87
C PRO A 117 -0.86 -24.01 0.53
N CYS A 118 -0.43 -23.19 1.48
CA CYS A 118 -0.37 -21.75 1.35
C CYS A 118 1.06 -21.25 1.54
N LYS A 119 1.37 -20.12 0.91
CA LYS A 119 2.57 -19.34 1.15
C LYS A 119 2.14 -17.91 1.49
N PHE A 120 2.61 -17.39 2.62
CA PHE A 120 2.22 -16.10 3.16
C PHE A 120 3.39 -15.13 3.07
N PHE A 121 3.17 -13.99 2.44
CA PHE A 121 4.14 -12.91 2.32
C PHE A 121 3.75 -11.80 3.29
N LEU A 122 4.52 -11.65 4.38
CA LEU A 122 4.21 -10.76 5.48
C LEU A 122 4.68 -9.34 5.16
N ALA A 123 3.74 -8.45 4.87
CA ALA A 123 3.98 -7.05 4.59
C ALA A 123 3.94 -6.24 5.88
N GLY A 124 5.10 -5.71 6.24
CA GLY A 124 5.33 -4.85 7.39
C GLY A 124 6.70 -4.19 7.27
N GLY A 125 6.88 -3.04 7.92
CA GLY A 125 8.14 -2.31 7.94
C GLY A 125 9.06 -2.75 9.08
N PRO A 126 10.24 -2.10 9.22
CA PRO A 126 11.17 -2.37 10.33
C PRO A 126 10.54 -2.20 11.72
N ALA A 127 9.58 -1.27 11.86
CA ALA A 127 8.86 -1.03 13.11
C ALA A 127 7.90 -2.19 13.49
N ASP A 128 7.58 -3.08 12.56
CA ASP A 128 6.69 -4.21 12.79
C ASP A 128 7.45 -5.53 13.01
N GLN A 129 8.77 -5.47 13.19
CA GLN A 129 9.64 -6.66 13.28
C GLN A 129 9.21 -7.62 14.39
N GLU A 130 8.72 -7.11 15.51
CA GLU A 130 8.24 -7.95 16.63
C GLU A 130 7.01 -8.77 16.21
N LEU A 131 6.03 -8.13 15.54
CA LEU A 131 4.84 -8.82 15.02
C LEU A 131 5.21 -9.87 13.97
N ILE A 132 6.14 -9.53 13.09
CA ILE A 132 6.65 -10.45 12.07
C ILE A 132 7.30 -11.65 12.73
N ASN A 133 8.14 -11.42 13.73
CA ASN A 133 8.84 -12.50 14.46
C ASN A 133 7.84 -13.44 15.17
N GLN A 134 6.76 -12.92 15.74
CA GLN A 134 5.70 -13.76 16.33
C GLN A 134 5.10 -14.73 15.31
N VAL A 135 4.86 -14.29 14.07
CA VAL A 135 4.38 -15.18 13.00
C VAL A 135 5.46 -16.16 12.57
N LEU A 136 6.69 -15.70 12.34
CA LEU A 136 7.79 -16.55 11.86
C LEU A 136 8.18 -17.65 12.87
N ASN A 137 8.03 -17.37 14.17
CA ASN A 137 8.31 -18.31 15.25
C ASN A 137 7.13 -19.25 15.58
N SER A 138 5.98 -19.05 14.94
CA SER A 138 4.80 -19.90 15.12
C SER A 138 4.88 -21.18 14.27
N SER A 139 3.92 -22.10 14.48
CA SER A 139 3.78 -23.36 13.71
C SER A 139 3.68 -23.14 12.20
N ILE A 140 3.11 -22.00 11.76
CA ILE A 140 2.96 -21.65 10.34
C ILE A 140 4.17 -20.93 9.75
N GLY A 141 5.15 -20.55 10.56
CA GLY A 141 6.29 -19.72 10.17
C GLY A 141 7.08 -20.24 8.96
N LYS A 142 7.20 -21.57 8.81
CA LYS A 142 7.86 -22.20 7.65
C LYS A 142 7.19 -21.88 6.30
N SER A 143 5.91 -21.51 6.32
CA SER A 143 5.15 -21.10 5.13
C SER A 143 5.13 -19.58 4.93
N CYS A 144 5.84 -18.81 5.78
CA CYS A 144 5.84 -17.36 5.80
C CYS A 144 7.16 -16.78 5.31
N ILE A 145 7.09 -15.68 4.56
CA ILE A 145 8.23 -14.90 4.07
C ILE A 145 8.00 -13.44 4.45
N SER A 146 8.97 -12.82 5.11
CA SER A 146 8.88 -11.42 5.53
C SER A 146 9.38 -10.46 4.47
N PHE A 147 8.68 -9.32 4.34
CA PHE A 147 9.10 -8.17 3.53
C PHE A 147 9.92 -7.12 4.31
N SER A 148 10.12 -7.27 5.62
CA SER A 148 10.71 -6.23 6.49
C SER A 148 12.10 -5.74 6.06
N LYS A 149 12.85 -6.57 5.34
CA LYS A 149 14.19 -6.26 4.81
C LYS A 149 14.19 -5.92 3.32
N MET A 150 13.02 -5.82 2.69
CA MET A 150 12.88 -5.51 1.27
C MET A 150 12.46 -4.06 1.07
N THR A 151 12.87 -3.47 -0.05
CA THR A 151 12.32 -2.19 -0.49
C THR A 151 10.90 -2.39 -1.01
N ILE A 152 10.10 -1.32 -1.04
CA ILE A 152 8.75 -1.39 -1.64
C ILE A 152 8.87 -1.85 -3.10
N GLU A 153 9.85 -1.34 -3.85
CA GLU A 153 10.08 -1.73 -5.26
C GLU A 153 10.31 -3.23 -5.41
N ASP A 154 11.07 -3.85 -4.50
CA ASP A 154 11.34 -5.29 -4.54
C ASP A 154 10.11 -6.14 -4.18
N THR A 155 9.18 -5.60 -3.40
CA THR A 155 7.96 -6.31 -3.01
C THR A 155 6.88 -6.30 -4.10
N LEU A 156 6.83 -5.26 -4.94
CA LEU A 156 5.79 -5.12 -5.97
C LEU A 156 5.67 -6.31 -6.92
N PRO A 157 6.77 -6.89 -7.46
CA PRO A 157 6.67 -8.07 -8.33
C PRO A 157 6.14 -9.31 -7.60
N ILE A 158 6.43 -9.44 -6.29
CA ILE A 158 5.95 -10.55 -5.46
C ILE A 158 4.45 -10.39 -5.24
N ILE A 159 4.00 -9.17 -4.90
CA ILE A 159 2.59 -8.84 -4.73
C ILE A 159 1.81 -9.14 -6.01
N ALA A 160 2.33 -8.70 -7.17
CA ALA A 160 1.73 -8.95 -8.48
C ALA A 160 1.64 -10.46 -8.82
N ALA A 161 2.50 -11.29 -8.24
CA ALA A 161 2.47 -12.74 -8.42
C ALA A 161 1.48 -13.45 -7.47
N CYS A 162 0.97 -12.76 -6.44
CA CYS A 162 0.00 -13.30 -5.50
C CYS A 162 -1.43 -13.11 -6.01
N LYS A 163 -2.34 -14.02 -5.60
CA LYS A 163 -3.76 -13.98 -6.01
C LYS A 163 -4.67 -13.41 -4.93
N ILE A 164 -4.21 -13.38 -3.69
CA ILE A 164 -5.01 -12.97 -2.52
C ILE A 164 -4.20 -11.98 -1.69
N CYS A 165 -4.90 -10.95 -1.21
CA CYS A 165 -4.39 -10.05 -0.19
C CYS A 165 -5.31 -10.12 1.04
N VAL A 166 -4.72 -10.28 2.22
CA VAL A 166 -5.40 -10.17 3.53
C VAL A 166 -4.67 -9.11 4.31
N SER A 167 -5.32 -8.00 4.61
CA SER A 167 -4.61 -6.85 5.16
C SER A 167 -5.45 -6.07 6.17
N ASN A 168 -4.77 -5.49 7.15
CA ASN A 168 -5.27 -4.34 7.87
C ASN A 168 -5.38 -3.13 6.93
N ASP A 169 -5.92 -2.01 7.40
CA ASP A 169 -5.91 -0.72 6.70
C ASP A 169 -4.47 -0.15 6.66
N THR A 170 -3.72 -0.58 5.66
CA THR A 170 -2.31 -0.20 5.41
C THR A 170 -2.07 0.10 3.94
N GLY A 171 -0.96 0.76 3.63
CA GLY A 171 -0.56 1.05 2.24
C GLY A 171 -0.52 -0.18 1.35
N PHE A 172 -0.17 -1.35 1.88
CA PHE A 172 -0.15 -2.61 1.13
C PHE A 172 -1.54 -3.12 0.68
N ALA A 173 -2.61 -2.62 1.30
CA ALA A 173 -3.98 -2.96 0.87
C ALA A 173 -4.40 -2.24 -0.42
N TYR A 174 -3.65 -1.21 -0.82
CA TYR A 174 -3.96 -0.33 -1.96
C TYR A 174 -2.99 -0.48 -3.13
N ILE A 175 -2.03 -1.37 -3.02
CA ILE A 175 -1.10 -1.79 -4.07
C ILE A 175 -1.68 -2.95 -4.87
#